data_eb61bf5ba1146eced95d1d7b35431b32
#
_entry.id   eb61bf5ba1146eced95d1d7b35431b32
#
_cell.length_a   1.000
_cell.length_b   1.000
_cell.length_c   1.000
_cell.angle_alpha   90.00
_cell.angle_beta   90.00
_cell.angle_gamma   90.00
#
_symmetry.space_group_name_H-M   'P 1'
#
loop_
_entity.id
_entity.type
_entity.pdbx_description
1 polymer ?
#
loop_
_entity_poly.entity_id
_entity_poly.type
_entity_poly.pdbx_seq_one_letter_code
_entity_poly.pdbx_strand_id
1 'polypeptide(L)'
;MRDCSILKKRPELLIEREIKRYIRWAVFDAHLLFNRDSIPVYAIHPHRVGDSIINGVKRLDNRLKALAARYSDDSSAHLYADDDSLLYPVFTGFLICGPILTIMTYSADPRDRTETTDSNFISQFDLGEWGQDVWNSLALVITVMHIRRTMLQLVEKGLGGIYRAEGNILSNGDTDEDL
;
A
#
# COMPACT_ATOMS: atom_id res chain seq x y z
N MET A 1 0.68 13.57 -19.21
CA MET A 1 0.03 12.42 -19.88
C MET A 1 -0.11 12.53 -21.40
N ARG A 2 -0.04 13.73 -22.01
CA ARG A 2 -0.08 13.91 -23.49
C ARG A 2 0.98 13.08 -24.23
N ASP A 3 2.14 12.85 -23.63
CA ASP A 3 3.23 12.09 -24.26
C ASP A 3 2.97 10.58 -24.41
N CYS A 4 1.99 10.02 -23.68
CA CYS A 4 1.71 8.60 -23.75
C CYS A 4 1.09 8.17 -25.06
N SER A 5 0.23 9.02 -25.66
CA SER A 5 -0.39 8.75 -26.96
C SER A 5 0.64 8.83 -28.09
N ILE A 6 1.60 9.74 -27.99
CA ILE A 6 2.71 9.92 -28.94
C ILE A 6 3.68 8.73 -28.89
N LEU A 7 3.93 8.21 -27.68
CA LEU A 7 4.88 7.11 -27.45
C LEU A 7 4.25 5.72 -27.57
N LYS A 8 2.96 5.61 -27.88
CA LYS A 8 2.18 4.33 -27.86
C LYS A 8 2.32 3.54 -26.55
N LYS A 9 2.65 4.22 -25.45
CA LYS A 9 2.78 3.60 -24.12
C LYS A 9 1.42 3.57 -23.44
N ARG A 10 1.14 2.48 -22.78
CA ARG A 10 -0.10 2.31 -21.98
C ARG A 10 0.00 3.17 -20.72
N PRO A 11 -0.92 4.14 -20.50
CA PRO A 11 -0.87 5.03 -19.33
C PRO A 11 -0.95 4.26 -18.01
N GLU A 12 -1.69 3.15 -17.98
CA GLU A 12 -1.85 2.32 -16.77
C GLU A 12 -0.52 1.80 -16.24
N LEU A 13 0.39 1.38 -17.14
CA LEU A 13 1.69 0.84 -16.75
C LEU A 13 2.64 1.95 -16.27
N LEU A 14 2.50 3.17 -16.81
CA LEU A 14 3.27 4.31 -16.34
C LEU A 14 2.82 4.74 -14.96
N ILE A 15 1.52 4.85 -14.74
CA ILE A 15 0.93 5.19 -13.45
C ILE A 15 1.30 4.14 -12.40
N GLU A 16 1.16 2.85 -12.73
CA GLU A 16 1.57 1.75 -11.85
C GLU A 16 3.04 1.88 -11.43
N ARG A 17 3.93 2.14 -12.39
CA ARG A 17 5.37 2.29 -12.12
C ARG A 17 5.62 3.46 -11.18
N GLU A 18 4.97 4.61 -11.40
CA GLU A 18 5.16 5.80 -10.57
C GLU A 18 4.60 5.60 -9.15
N ILE A 19 3.43 4.99 -9.00
CA ILE A 19 2.89 4.63 -7.68
C ILE A 19 3.85 3.69 -6.94
N LYS A 20 4.34 2.64 -7.61
CA LYS A 20 5.32 1.71 -7.02
C LYS A 20 6.63 2.40 -6.64
N ARG A 21 7.09 3.36 -7.44
CA ARG A 21 8.29 4.15 -7.14
C ARG A 21 8.07 4.98 -5.88
N TYR A 22 6.91 5.62 -5.77
CA TYR A 22 6.60 6.48 -4.65
C TYR A 22 6.41 5.68 -3.34
N ILE A 23 5.73 4.53 -3.40
CA ILE A 23 5.62 3.63 -2.25
C ILE A 23 7.01 3.14 -1.82
N ARG A 24 7.87 2.73 -2.76
CA ARG A 24 9.25 2.31 -2.43
C ARG A 24 10.05 3.42 -1.76
N TRP A 25 9.91 4.66 -2.23
CA TRP A 25 10.53 5.80 -1.57
C TRP A 25 10.03 5.98 -0.13
N ALA A 26 8.72 5.93 0.10
CA ALA A 26 8.13 6.08 1.43
C ALA A 26 8.54 4.96 2.40
N VAL A 27 8.71 3.75 1.87
CA VAL A 27 9.23 2.57 2.61
C VAL A 27 10.69 2.75 2.97
N PHE A 28 11.52 3.17 2.01
CA PHE A 28 12.94 3.43 2.21
C PHE A 28 13.17 4.55 3.24
N ASP A 29 12.42 5.66 3.14
CA ASP A 29 12.46 6.77 4.08
C ASP A 29 12.07 6.35 5.52
N ALA A 30 11.22 5.33 5.65
CA ALA A 30 10.84 4.75 6.93
C ALA A 30 11.82 3.69 7.44
N HIS A 31 12.92 3.42 6.73
CA HIS A 31 13.89 2.35 7.02
C HIS A 31 13.24 0.97 7.17
N LEU A 32 12.19 0.70 6.40
CA LEU A 32 11.49 -0.57 6.41
C LEU A 32 12.13 -1.57 5.45
N LEU A 33 12.30 -2.80 5.92
CA LEU A 33 12.79 -3.93 5.16
C LEU A 33 11.71 -5.02 5.09
N PHE A 34 11.72 -5.75 3.99
CA PHE A 34 10.79 -6.85 3.73
C PHE A 34 11.57 -8.15 3.61
N ASN A 35 11.08 -9.20 4.23
CA ASN A 35 11.53 -10.56 3.98
C ASN A 35 10.66 -11.20 2.87
N ARG A 36 10.90 -12.49 2.56
CA ARG A 36 10.13 -13.22 1.54
C ARG A 36 8.67 -13.45 1.93
N ASP A 37 8.41 -13.50 3.22
CA ASP A 37 7.09 -13.82 3.79
C ASP A 37 6.29 -12.56 4.12
N SER A 38 6.88 -11.37 3.92
CA SER A 38 6.22 -10.10 4.17
C SER A 38 4.90 -9.98 3.42
N ILE A 39 3.88 -9.51 4.13
CA ILE A 39 2.55 -9.28 3.60
C ILE A 39 2.41 -7.81 3.23
N PRO A 40 2.33 -7.46 1.93
CA PRO A 40 2.14 -6.07 1.54
C PRO A 40 0.75 -5.58 1.94
N VAL A 41 0.66 -4.37 2.48
CA VAL A 41 -0.61 -3.74 2.86
C VAL A 41 -1.30 -3.00 1.70
N TYR A 42 -0.83 -3.21 0.48
CA TYR A 42 -1.41 -2.61 -0.71
C TYR A 42 -1.41 -3.58 -1.90
N ALA A 43 -2.31 -3.32 -2.86
CA ALA A 43 -2.36 -4.00 -4.15
C ALA A 43 -2.56 -2.99 -5.28
N ILE A 44 -1.93 -3.21 -6.43
CA ILE A 44 -2.10 -2.38 -7.63
C ILE A 44 -2.58 -3.27 -8.78
N HIS A 45 -3.66 -2.85 -9.44
CA HIS A 45 -4.21 -3.56 -10.59
C HIS A 45 -4.34 -2.61 -11.80
N PRO A 46 -3.40 -2.66 -12.75
CA PRO A 46 -3.57 -1.97 -14.03
C PRO A 46 -4.61 -2.72 -14.86
N HIS A 47 -5.68 -2.03 -15.24
CA HIS A 47 -6.76 -2.59 -16.04
C HIS A 47 -6.28 -2.89 -17.46
N ARG A 48 -6.73 -3.99 -18.05
CA ARG A 48 -6.38 -4.36 -19.42
C ARG A 48 -7.40 -3.80 -20.40
N VAL A 49 -6.92 -3.25 -21.49
CA VAL A 49 -7.77 -2.82 -22.59
C VAL A 49 -8.59 -4.01 -23.11
N GLY A 50 -9.91 -3.81 -23.26
CA GLY A 50 -10.84 -4.85 -23.70
C GLY A 50 -11.42 -5.72 -22.58
N ASP A 51 -10.96 -5.59 -21.33
CA ASP A 51 -11.59 -6.24 -20.18
C ASP A 51 -12.71 -5.33 -19.60
N SER A 52 -13.67 -5.89 -18.88
CA SER A 52 -14.69 -5.13 -18.19
C SER A 52 -14.12 -4.48 -16.93
N ILE A 53 -14.46 -3.22 -16.65
CA ILE A 53 -14.08 -2.51 -15.41
C ILE A 53 -14.54 -3.29 -14.19
N ILE A 54 -15.74 -3.89 -14.25
CA ILE A 54 -16.29 -4.73 -13.17
C ILE A 54 -15.34 -5.90 -12.86
N ASN A 55 -14.75 -6.53 -13.89
CA ASN A 55 -13.78 -7.60 -13.71
C ASN A 55 -12.49 -7.06 -13.06
N GLY A 56 -12.05 -5.85 -13.42
CA GLY A 56 -10.92 -5.18 -12.80
C GLY A 56 -11.14 -4.94 -11.31
N VAL A 57 -12.30 -4.42 -10.94
CA VAL A 57 -12.72 -4.21 -9.53
C VAL A 57 -12.73 -5.54 -8.78
N LYS A 58 -13.40 -6.58 -9.31
CA LYS A 58 -13.45 -7.92 -8.69
C LYS A 58 -12.06 -8.52 -8.48
N ARG A 59 -11.15 -8.38 -9.45
CA ARG A 59 -9.77 -8.88 -9.32
C ARG A 59 -9.00 -8.15 -8.23
N LEU A 60 -9.15 -6.83 -8.12
CA LEU A 60 -8.52 -6.05 -7.07
C LEU A 60 -9.10 -6.43 -5.71
N ASP A 61 -10.42 -6.51 -5.59
CA ASP A 61 -11.12 -6.93 -4.37
C ASP A 61 -10.64 -8.32 -3.88
N ASN A 62 -10.60 -9.30 -4.78
CA ASN A 62 -10.10 -10.64 -4.47
C ASN A 62 -8.64 -10.62 -4.00
N ARG A 63 -7.79 -9.74 -4.55
CA ARG A 63 -6.40 -9.59 -4.10
C ARG A 63 -6.33 -8.98 -2.70
N LEU A 64 -7.15 -7.98 -2.38
CA LEU A 64 -7.20 -7.39 -1.05
C LEU A 64 -7.70 -8.39 -0.01
N LYS A 65 -8.74 -9.15 -0.34
CA LYS A 65 -9.27 -10.24 0.50
C LYS A 65 -8.20 -11.32 0.74
N ALA A 66 -7.46 -11.70 -0.29
CA ALA A 66 -6.37 -12.68 -0.15
C ALA A 66 -5.22 -12.17 0.73
N LEU A 67 -4.89 -10.87 0.67
CA LEU A 67 -3.89 -10.27 1.56
C LEU A 67 -4.38 -10.27 3.01
N ALA A 68 -5.64 -9.91 3.24
CA ALA A 68 -6.25 -9.92 4.57
C ALA A 68 -6.34 -11.35 5.15
N ALA A 69 -6.65 -12.36 4.33
CA ALA A 69 -6.66 -13.75 4.76
C ALA A 69 -5.25 -14.22 5.18
N ARG A 70 -4.22 -13.94 4.35
CA ARG A 70 -2.82 -14.25 4.70
C ARG A 70 -2.39 -13.57 6.00
N TYR A 71 -2.81 -12.32 6.22
CA TYR A 71 -2.54 -11.62 7.45
C TYR A 71 -3.23 -12.27 8.66
N SER A 72 -4.49 -12.69 8.51
CA SER A 72 -5.23 -13.39 9.57
C SER A 72 -4.58 -14.73 9.93
N ASP A 73 -4.08 -15.48 8.94
CA ASP A 73 -3.37 -16.75 9.14
C ASP A 73 -2.04 -16.54 9.87
N ASP A 74 -1.26 -15.52 9.49
CA ASP A 74 0.00 -15.15 10.13
C ASP A 74 -0.23 -14.68 11.58
N SER A 75 -1.24 -13.83 11.79
CA SER A 75 -1.59 -13.30 13.11
C SER A 75 -2.12 -14.39 14.06
N SER A 76 -2.80 -15.41 13.55
CA SER A 76 -3.30 -16.52 14.35
C SER A 76 -2.18 -17.37 14.97
N ALA A 77 -1.02 -17.41 14.34
CA ALA A 77 0.18 -18.05 14.88
C ALA A 77 0.77 -17.28 16.09
N HIS A 78 0.44 -16.02 16.26
CA HIS A 78 0.89 -15.16 17.37
C HIS A 78 -0.16 -14.98 18.48
N LEU A 79 -1.28 -15.71 18.44
CA LEU A 79 -2.46 -15.60 19.32
C LEU A 79 -2.26 -16.06 20.78
N TYR A 80 -1.08 -15.85 21.37
CA TYR A 80 -0.88 -15.94 22.83
C TYR A 80 -0.80 -14.57 23.52
N ALA A 81 -1.12 -13.48 22.79
CA ALA A 81 -1.15 -12.13 23.36
C ALA A 81 -2.60 -11.68 23.57
N ASP A 82 -2.84 -10.96 24.67
CA ASP A 82 -4.13 -10.41 25.11
C ASP A 82 -4.94 -9.80 23.96
N ASP A 83 -6.23 -10.16 23.90
CA ASP A 83 -7.19 -9.88 22.81
C ASP A 83 -7.36 -8.37 22.44
N ASP A 84 -7.00 -7.46 23.33
CA ASP A 84 -7.13 -6.00 23.12
C ASP A 84 -5.98 -5.37 22.33
N SER A 85 -4.92 -6.12 22.00
CA SER A 85 -3.75 -5.60 21.30
C SER A 85 -3.71 -5.92 19.80
N LEU A 86 -4.70 -6.65 19.26
CA LEU A 86 -4.70 -7.10 17.87
C LEU A 86 -4.91 -5.89 16.92
N LEU A 87 -3.92 -5.63 16.07
CA LEU A 87 -4.02 -4.62 15.03
C LEU A 87 -4.62 -5.21 13.77
N TYR A 88 -5.73 -4.67 13.33
CA TYR A 88 -6.33 -5.02 12.05
C TYR A 88 -5.96 -3.99 10.98
N PRO A 89 -5.03 -4.30 10.07
CA PRO A 89 -4.63 -3.35 9.04
C PRO A 89 -5.73 -3.14 8.01
N VAL A 90 -5.75 -1.92 7.47
CA VAL A 90 -6.56 -1.59 6.29
C VAL A 90 -5.69 -1.74 5.06
N PHE A 91 -6.06 -2.67 4.18
CA PHE A 91 -5.38 -2.90 2.90
C PHE A 91 -5.85 -1.89 1.87
N THR A 92 -4.92 -1.27 1.16
CA THR A 92 -5.21 -0.25 0.14
C THR A 92 -5.05 -0.82 -1.27
N GLY A 93 -6.06 -0.62 -2.10
CA GLY A 93 -6.08 -1.04 -3.49
C GLY A 93 -6.04 0.12 -4.46
N PHE A 94 -5.24 0.01 -5.53
CA PHE A 94 -5.20 0.94 -6.65
C PHE A 94 -5.69 0.24 -7.91
N LEU A 95 -6.82 0.67 -8.46
CA LEU A 95 -7.29 0.27 -9.79
C LEU A 95 -6.97 1.38 -10.78
N ILE A 96 -6.28 1.05 -11.86
CA ILE A 96 -5.85 2.01 -12.87
C ILE A 96 -6.52 1.66 -14.19
N CYS A 97 -7.38 2.56 -14.69
CA CYS A 97 -8.13 2.41 -15.95
C CYS A 97 -7.81 3.58 -16.88
N GLY A 98 -6.90 3.42 -17.83
CA GLY A 98 -6.42 4.55 -18.63
C GLY A 98 -5.77 5.61 -17.75
N PRO A 99 -6.22 6.89 -17.81
CA PRO A 99 -5.76 7.95 -16.94
C PRO A 99 -6.43 7.94 -15.54
N ILE A 100 -7.46 7.14 -15.36
CA ILE A 100 -8.26 7.14 -14.14
C ILE A 100 -7.63 6.23 -13.09
N LEU A 101 -7.40 6.77 -11.91
CA LEU A 101 -6.93 6.07 -10.72
C LEU A 101 -8.07 5.99 -9.70
N THR A 102 -8.45 4.78 -9.32
CA THR A 102 -9.43 4.53 -8.25
C THR A 102 -8.72 3.96 -7.03
N ILE A 103 -9.05 4.47 -5.85
CA ILE A 103 -8.56 3.99 -4.56
C ILE A 103 -9.69 3.25 -3.85
N MET A 104 -9.38 2.04 -3.41
CA MET A 104 -10.26 1.17 -2.63
C MET A 104 -9.56 0.72 -1.36
N THR A 105 -10.31 0.39 -0.33
CA THR A 105 -9.77 -0.16 0.91
C THR A 105 -10.53 -1.41 1.34
N TYR A 106 -9.83 -2.30 2.06
CA TYR A 106 -10.42 -3.47 2.67
C TYR A 106 -9.90 -3.62 4.10
N SER A 107 -10.80 -3.67 5.08
CA SER A 107 -10.44 -3.87 6.49
C SER A 107 -10.21 -5.36 6.78
N ALA A 108 -9.12 -5.66 7.51
CA ALA A 108 -8.91 -7.00 8.04
C ALA A 108 -9.74 -7.29 9.30
N ASP A 109 -10.38 -6.27 9.91
CA ASP A 109 -11.15 -6.42 11.14
C ASP A 109 -12.36 -7.36 10.91
N PRO A 110 -12.47 -8.48 11.63
CA PRO A 110 -13.61 -9.36 11.55
C PRO A 110 -14.93 -8.68 11.95
N ARG A 111 -14.87 -7.63 12.78
CA ARG A 111 -16.05 -6.88 13.25
C ARG A 111 -16.66 -6.03 12.13
N ASP A 112 -15.84 -5.60 11.15
CA ASP A 112 -16.28 -4.87 9.97
C ASP A 112 -16.85 -5.77 8.88
N ARG A 113 -16.71 -7.11 9.04
CA ARG A 113 -17.19 -8.08 8.06
C ARG A 113 -18.68 -8.33 8.22
N THR A 114 -19.49 -7.65 7.41
CA THR A 114 -20.83 -8.13 7.08
C THR A 114 -20.72 -9.24 6.03
N GLU A 115 -21.72 -10.12 5.89
CA GLU A 115 -21.68 -11.27 4.95
C GLU A 115 -21.43 -10.89 3.48
N THR A 116 -21.54 -9.63 3.14
CA THR A 116 -21.34 -9.07 1.79
C THR A 116 -20.22 -8.05 1.72
N THR A 117 -19.23 -8.10 2.62
CA THR A 117 -18.21 -7.04 2.71
C THR A 117 -17.29 -7.08 1.49
N ASP A 118 -17.60 -6.28 0.51
CA ASP A 118 -16.72 -5.91 -0.60
C ASP A 118 -15.78 -4.77 -0.17
N SER A 119 -14.71 -4.57 -0.93
CA SER A 119 -13.81 -3.44 -0.69
C SER A 119 -14.54 -2.10 -0.78
N ASN A 120 -14.25 -1.20 0.16
CA ASN A 120 -14.83 0.13 0.19
C ASN A 120 -14.19 1.02 -0.87
N PHE A 121 -15.00 1.67 -1.69
CA PHE A 121 -14.57 2.73 -2.59
C PHE A 121 -14.25 3.99 -1.78
N ILE A 122 -13.06 4.55 -1.95
CA ILE A 122 -12.63 5.79 -1.29
C ILE A 122 -12.74 6.97 -2.22
N SER A 123 -12.07 6.92 -3.38
CA SER A 123 -12.04 8.04 -4.32
C SER A 123 -11.58 7.62 -5.70
N GLN A 124 -11.85 8.48 -6.68
CA GLN A 124 -11.43 8.34 -8.06
C GLN A 124 -10.84 9.65 -8.56
N PHE A 125 -9.75 9.57 -9.31
CA PHE A 125 -9.01 10.71 -9.84
C PHE A 125 -8.77 10.53 -11.33
N ASP A 126 -9.04 11.57 -12.11
CA ASP A 126 -8.59 11.63 -13.51
C ASP A 126 -7.23 12.33 -13.57
N LEU A 127 -6.18 11.54 -13.77
CA LEU A 127 -4.81 12.04 -13.87
C LEU A 127 -4.53 12.72 -15.23
N GLY A 128 -5.48 12.68 -16.15
CA GLY A 128 -5.43 13.36 -17.44
C GLY A 128 -6.09 14.75 -17.44
N GLU A 129 -6.84 15.08 -16.40
CA GLU A 129 -7.57 16.32 -16.29
C GLU A 129 -6.65 17.52 -15.96
N TRP A 130 -6.79 18.58 -16.72
CA TRP A 130 -6.01 19.80 -16.53
C TRP A 130 -6.43 20.57 -15.28
N GLY A 131 -5.43 21.03 -14.52
CA GLY A 131 -5.67 21.81 -13.31
C GLY A 131 -5.94 20.96 -12.07
N GLN A 132 -6.05 19.63 -12.20
CA GLN A 132 -6.22 18.71 -11.10
C GLN A 132 -4.89 18.13 -10.58
N ASP A 133 -3.75 18.48 -11.20
CA ASP A 133 -2.45 17.86 -10.90
C ASP A 133 -2.06 17.97 -9.43
N VAL A 134 -2.31 19.13 -8.80
CA VAL A 134 -1.99 19.36 -7.38
C VAL A 134 -2.87 18.49 -6.48
N TRP A 135 -4.18 18.46 -6.72
CA TRP A 135 -5.13 17.69 -5.93
C TRP A 135 -4.93 16.19 -6.09
N ASN A 136 -4.71 15.73 -7.31
CA ASN A 136 -4.41 14.34 -7.61
C ASN A 136 -3.10 13.89 -6.96
N SER A 137 -2.07 14.75 -6.99
CA SER A 137 -0.78 14.49 -6.32
C SER A 137 -0.95 14.43 -4.81
N LEU A 138 -1.69 15.38 -4.21
CA LEU A 138 -1.93 15.41 -2.77
C LEU A 138 -2.69 14.15 -2.29
N ALA A 139 -3.73 13.75 -3.02
CA ALA A 139 -4.49 12.56 -2.69
C ALA A 139 -3.62 11.28 -2.75
N LEU A 140 -2.74 11.18 -3.75
CA LEU A 140 -1.78 10.07 -3.84
C LEU A 140 -0.78 10.10 -2.67
N VAL A 141 -0.26 11.29 -2.32
CA VAL A 141 0.64 11.47 -1.15
C VAL A 141 -0.03 10.99 0.12
N ILE A 142 -1.25 11.46 0.40
CA ILE A 142 -2.00 11.08 1.60
C ILE A 142 -2.19 9.55 1.64
N THR A 143 -2.55 8.94 0.51
CA THR A 143 -2.76 7.49 0.42
C THR A 143 -1.46 6.72 0.68
N VAL A 144 -0.33 7.15 0.10
CA VAL A 144 0.97 6.50 0.31
C VAL A 144 1.45 6.68 1.76
N MET A 145 1.20 7.83 2.37
CA MET A 145 1.52 8.07 3.78
C MET A 145 0.64 7.22 4.71
N HIS A 146 -0.62 6.98 4.35
CA HIS A 146 -1.47 6.03 5.08
C HIS A 146 -0.91 4.60 4.99
N ILE A 147 -0.53 4.14 3.81
CA ILE A 147 0.14 2.83 3.62
C ILE A 147 1.41 2.74 4.49
N ARG A 148 2.28 3.75 4.43
CA ARG A 148 3.50 3.83 5.26
C ARG A 148 3.19 3.74 6.76
N ARG A 149 2.19 4.48 7.23
CA ARG A 149 1.76 4.47 8.64
C ARG A 149 1.29 3.06 9.06
N THR A 150 0.48 2.41 8.24
CA THR A 150 0.01 1.04 8.49
C THR A 150 1.19 0.07 8.59
N MET A 151 2.17 0.17 7.68
CA MET A 151 3.39 -0.66 7.75
C MET A 151 4.19 -0.43 9.03
N LEU A 152 4.35 0.84 9.46
CA LEU A 152 5.05 1.17 10.71
C LEU A 152 4.35 0.57 11.93
N GLN A 153 3.02 0.65 11.98
CA GLN A 153 2.22 0.04 13.06
C GLN A 153 2.37 -1.48 13.10
N LEU A 154 2.46 -2.14 11.93
CA LEU A 154 2.72 -3.59 11.86
C LEU A 154 4.11 -3.93 12.39
N VAL A 155 5.12 -3.15 12.03
CA VAL A 155 6.50 -3.34 12.52
C VAL A 155 6.58 -3.18 14.05
N GLU A 156 5.94 -2.15 14.60
CA GLU A 156 5.90 -1.91 16.05
C GLU A 156 5.27 -3.08 16.82
N LYS A 157 4.39 -3.83 16.17
CA LYS A 157 3.74 -5.02 16.74
C LYS A 157 4.41 -6.33 16.33
N GLY A 158 5.48 -6.29 15.53
CA GLY A 158 6.17 -7.49 15.04
C GLY A 158 5.36 -8.34 14.08
N LEU A 159 4.37 -7.75 13.38
CA LEU A 159 3.42 -8.42 12.51
C LEU A 159 3.74 -8.19 11.02
N GLY A 160 3.21 -9.06 10.15
CA GLY A 160 3.26 -8.91 8.70
C GLY A 160 4.64 -9.14 8.08
N GLY A 161 5.62 -9.66 8.82
CA GLY A 161 6.96 -9.98 8.33
C GLY A 161 7.77 -8.77 7.86
N ILE A 162 7.39 -7.56 8.29
CA ILE A 162 8.09 -6.30 8.01
C ILE A 162 8.93 -5.95 9.23
N TYR A 163 10.15 -5.45 9.03
CA TYR A 163 11.02 -5.04 10.14
C TYR A 163 11.74 -3.74 9.81
N ARG A 164 12.24 -3.08 10.84
CA ARG A 164 13.02 -1.85 10.69
C ARG A 164 14.49 -2.19 10.58
N ALA A 165 15.21 -1.57 9.62
CA ALA A 165 16.64 -1.63 9.63
C ALA A 165 17.14 -0.98 10.93
N GLU A 166 17.79 -1.75 11.79
CA GLU A 166 18.53 -1.17 12.92
C GLU A 166 19.62 -0.28 12.32
N GLY A 167 19.47 1.04 12.50
CA GLY A 167 20.55 1.98 12.22
C GLY A 167 21.68 1.58 13.15
N ASN A 168 22.80 1.10 12.61
CA ASN A 168 24.06 1.14 13.32
C ASN A 168 24.33 2.62 13.65
N ILE A 169 23.88 3.04 14.81
CA ILE A 169 24.46 4.20 15.47
C ILE A 169 25.88 3.74 15.78
N LEU A 170 26.79 4.01 14.83
CA LEU A 170 28.20 4.08 15.15
C LEU A 170 28.30 5.16 16.21
N SER A 171 28.25 4.77 17.45
CA SER A 171 28.79 5.56 18.55
C SER A 171 30.30 5.62 18.28
N ASN A 172 30.70 6.54 17.40
CA ASN A 172 32.04 7.06 17.46
C ASN A 172 32.13 7.77 18.83
N GLY A 173 32.54 7.03 19.80
CA GLY A 173 33.13 7.60 21.00
C GLY A 173 34.41 8.32 20.57
N ASP A 174 34.27 9.59 20.20
CA ASP A 174 35.37 10.53 20.27
C ASP A 174 35.69 10.70 21.76
N THR A 175 36.54 9.83 22.23
CA THR A 175 37.38 10.17 23.38
C THR A 175 38.41 11.18 22.88
N ASP A 176 38.05 12.47 22.94
CA ASP A 176 39.03 13.54 23.02
C ASP A 176 39.71 13.43 24.36
N GLU A 177 40.77 12.62 24.39
CA GLU A 177 41.86 12.78 25.35
C GLU A 177 42.77 13.87 24.79
N ASP A 178 42.50 15.10 25.17
CA ASP A 178 43.45 16.20 25.05
C ASP A 178 44.17 16.42 26.38
N LEU A 179 45.44 16.23 26.26
CA LEU A 179 46.56 16.68 27.10
C LEU A 179 46.58 18.21 27.28
#